data_8e2216c04a94405c3f640f0ca648b790
#
_entry.id   8e2216c04a94405c3f640f0ca648b790
#
_cell.length_a   1.000
_cell.length_b   1.000
_cell.length_c   1.000
_cell.angle_alpha   90.00
_cell.angle_beta   90.00
_cell.angle_gamma   90.00
#
_symmetry.space_group_name_H-M   'P 1'
#
loop_
_entity.id
_entity.type
_entity.pdbx_description
1 polymer ?
#
loop_
_entity_poly.entity_id
_entity_poly.type
_entity_poly.pdbx_seq_one_letter_code
_entity_poly.pdbx_strand_id
1 'polypeptide(L)'
;MIAPMRFMFVGDSMTIGRAGDFTWRFRMWQHLNTSFGGPYKIVGPRSELYDTVANAPLSGAYAEPSFPGHARRHLAGWGEGWLHMAPLIREAVTAQKADVLLVSLGLIDLGFYTDSTQTALNARQFIAEAREANPHVRMVLLPVIPNIRAQSDAPFAAECDRFNELLAKAVADLDTASAPILLASTPPSYDIHTDTYDGTHPGPSGEHKLAAAFAAAMHQAWGLGGRYQA
;
A
#
# COMPACT_ATOMS: atom_id res chain seq x y z
N MET A 1 10.34 -27.50 -8.55
CA MET A 1 9.79 -26.69 -7.42
C MET A 1 9.19 -25.42 -7.99
N ILE A 2 7.97 -25.08 -7.58
CA ILE A 2 7.31 -23.83 -8.00
C ILE A 2 8.02 -22.66 -7.30
N ALA A 3 8.42 -21.64 -8.07
CA ALA A 3 9.04 -20.44 -7.49
C ALA A 3 8.03 -19.69 -6.60
N PRO A 4 8.46 -19.13 -5.45
CA PRO A 4 7.56 -18.39 -4.58
C PRO A 4 7.15 -17.06 -5.22
N MET A 5 5.86 -16.71 -5.14
CA MET A 5 5.36 -15.38 -5.52
C MET A 5 5.84 -14.33 -4.51
N ARG A 6 6.36 -13.20 -4.99
CA ARG A 6 6.96 -12.16 -4.15
C ARG A 6 6.07 -10.94 -4.08
N PHE A 7 5.55 -10.66 -2.88
CA PHE A 7 4.72 -9.50 -2.59
C PHE A 7 5.57 -8.37 -2.00
N MET A 8 5.42 -7.15 -2.50
CA MET A 8 6.01 -5.95 -1.93
C MET A 8 4.91 -4.98 -1.53
N PHE A 9 4.92 -4.56 -0.28
CA PHE A 9 4.05 -3.50 0.25
C PHE A 9 4.72 -2.15 0.01
N VAL A 10 4.01 -1.24 -0.63
CA VAL A 10 4.50 0.11 -0.95
C VAL A 10 3.56 1.15 -0.37
N GLY A 11 4.09 2.19 0.27
CA GLY A 11 3.22 3.21 0.83
C GLY A 11 3.91 4.29 1.64
N ASP A 12 3.08 5.09 2.28
CA ASP A 12 3.43 6.20 3.15
C ASP A 12 3.44 5.80 4.65
N SER A 13 3.14 6.77 5.52
CA SER A 13 3.04 6.58 6.97
C SER A 13 2.00 5.53 7.37
N MET A 14 0.89 5.42 6.63
CA MET A 14 -0.14 4.42 6.90
C MET A 14 0.33 2.99 6.61
N THR A 15 1.35 2.84 5.78
CA THR A 15 1.94 1.54 5.42
C THR A 15 3.15 1.20 6.28
N ILE A 16 4.08 2.15 6.50
CA ILE A 16 5.22 1.88 7.38
C ILE A 16 4.77 1.62 8.81
N GLY A 17 3.81 2.40 9.32
CA GLY A 17 3.36 2.36 10.71
C GLY A 17 4.36 2.99 11.69
N ARG A 18 3.91 3.34 12.89
CA ARG A 18 4.78 3.80 13.99
C ARG A 18 5.14 2.66 14.93
N ALA A 19 6.12 2.88 15.77
CA ALA A 19 6.48 1.98 16.86
C ALA A 19 5.24 1.61 17.70
N GLY A 20 4.98 0.32 17.85
CA GLY A 20 3.82 -0.20 18.57
C GLY A 20 2.59 -0.51 17.72
N ASP A 21 2.64 -0.25 16.40
CA ASP A 21 1.55 -0.65 15.49
C ASP A 21 1.68 -2.13 15.07
N PHE A 22 0.53 -2.78 14.81
CA PHE A 22 0.51 -4.06 14.10
C PHE A 22 0.84 -3.86 12.63
N THR A 23 0.26 -2.86 11.99
CA THR A 23 0.25 -2.52 10.57
C THR A 23 -0.67 -3.41 9.72
N TRP A 24 -1.29 -2.85 8.66
CA TRP A 24 -2.06 -3.66 7.70
C TRP A 24 -1.18 -4.70 6.98
N ARG A 25 0.15 -4.50 6.94
CA ARG A 25 1.13 -5.44 6.40
C ARG A 25 1.15 -6.75 7.21
N PHE A 26 1.08 -6.66 8.53
CA PHE A 26 0.94 -7.82 9.41
C PHE A 26 -0.38 -8.56 9.15
N ARG A 27 -1.51 -7.82 9.05
CA ARG A 27 -2.82 -8.40 8.74
C ARG A 27 -2.82 -9.12 7.40
N MET A 28 -2.18 -8.52 6.39
CA MET A 28 -2.04 -9.13 5.06
C MET A 28 -1.15 -10.37 5.09
N TRP A 29 -0.07 -10.36 5.86
CA TRP A 29 0.77 -11.55 6.07
C TRP A 29 -0.01 -12.68 6.73
N GLN A 30 -0.79 -12.42 7.78
CA GLN A 30 -1.66 -13.42 8.40
C GLN A 30 -2.64 -14.02 7.37
N HIS A 31 -3.27 -13.17 6.56
CA HIS A 31 -4.18 -13.60 5.51
C HIS A 31 -3.48 -14.50 4.47
N LEU A 32 -2.32 -14.09 3.97
CA LEU A 32 -1.55 -14.89 3.00
C LEU A 32 -1.12 -16.24 3.58
N ASN A 33 -0.72 -16.28 4.84
CA ASN A 33 -0.35 -17.53 5.52
C ASN A 33 -1.48 -18.56 5.54
N THR A 34 -2.71 -18.10 5.70
CA THR A 34 -3.88 -18.98 5.84
C THR A 34 -4.57 -19.29 4.53
N SER A 35 -4.44 -18.43 3.49
CA SER A 35 -5.31 -18.48 2.32
C SER A 35 -4.59 -18.54 0.98
N PHE A 36 -3.27 -18.29 0.89
CA PHE A 36 -2.61 -18.15 -0.41
C PHE A 36 -2.49 -19.48 -1.18
N GLY A 37 -2.32 -20.59 -0.48
CA GLY A 37 -2.32 -21.93 -1.08
C GLY A 37 -1.08 -22.30 -1.88
N GLY A 38 -0.01 -21.49 -1.86
CA GLY A 38 1.25 -21.74 -2.55
C GLY A 38 2.46 -21.11 -1.85
N PRO A 39 3.68 -21.32 -2.34
CA PRO A 39 4.85 -20.66 -1.79
C PRO A 39 4.82 -19.16 -2.09
N TYR A 40 5.05 -18.34 -1.09
CA TYR A 40 5.17 -16.88 -1.26
C TYR A 40 6.27 -16.30 -0.37
N LYS A 41 6.65 -15.06 -0.66
CA LYS A 41 7.57 -14.25 0.15
C LYS A 41 7.07 -12.81 0.19
N ILE A 42 7.27 -12.16 1.33
CA ILE A 42 7.16 -10.71 1.44
C ILE A 42 8.55 -10.14 1.26
N VAL A 43 8.70 -9.19 0.35
CA VAL A 43 9.98 -8.62 -0.05
C VAL A 43 9.95 -7.10 0.06
N GLY A 44 11.13 -6.49 0.13
CA GLY A 44 11.30 -5.04 0.19
C GLY A 44 12.65 -4.67 0.78
N PRO A 45 13.15 -3.46 0.51
CA PRO A 45 14.45 -3.00 1.01
C PRO A 45 14.43 -2.58 2.48
N ARG A 46 13.25 -2.26 3.03
CA ARG A 46 13.05 -1.75 4.41
C ARG A 46 12.32 -2.80 5.24
N SER A 47 12.40 -2.70 6.58
CA SER A 47 11.71 -3.59 7.54
C SER A 47 11.30 -2.90 8.84
N GLU A 48 11.68 -1.65 9.02
CA GLU A 48 11.52 -0.87 10.25
C GLU A 48 10.15 -0.19 10.28
N LEU A 49 9.67 0.08 11.50
CA LEU A 49 8.60 1.02 11.81
C LEU A 49 9.20 2.42 12.05
N TYR A 50 8.36 3.44 11.95
CA TYR A 50 8.75 4.80 12.27
C TYR A 50 8.79 5.02 13.79
N ASP A 51 9.93 5.49 14.27
CA ASP A 51 10.09 5.91 15.66
C ASP A 51 9.78 7.41 15.77
N THR A 52 8.68 7.76 16.43
CA THR A 52 8.22 9.13 16.57
C THR A 52 9.09 9.97 17.52
N VAL A 53 9.85 9.34 18.39
CA VAL A 53 10.80 10.02 19.31
C VAL A 53 12.10 10.33 18.60
N ALA A 54 12.65 9.33 17.89
CA ALA A 54 13.86 9.51 17.09
C ALA A 54 13.59 10.27 15.77
N ASN A 55 12.32 10.42 15.39
CA ASN A 55 11.87 11.01 14.12
C ASN A 55 12.53 10.34 12.90
N ALA A 56 12.60 8.99 12.90
CA ALA A 56 13.29 8.20 11.90
C ALA A 56 12.73 6.76 11.80
N PRO A 57 12.90 6.07 10.65
CA PRO A 57 12.48 4.67 10.47
C PRO A 57 13.51 3.72 11.12
N LEU A 58 13.50 3.63 12.43
CA LEU A 58 14.50 2.87 13.20
C LEU A 58 13.91 1.81 14.13
N SER A 59 12.57 1.76 14.29
CA SER A 59 11.96 0.89 15.29
C SER A 59 11.68 -0.52 14.78
N GLY A 60 12.08 -1.52 15.54
CA GLY A 60 11.66 -2.91 15.38
C GLY A 60 10.51 -3.32 16.29
N ALA A 61 9.93 -2.37 17.05
CA ALA A 61 8.91 -2.61 18.07
C ALA A 61 7.50 -2.75 17.46
N TYR A 62 7.27 -3.80 16.68
CA TYR A 62 5.95 -4.18 16.22
C TYR A 62 5.06 -4.59 17.40
N ALA A 63 3.75 -4.28 17.35
CA ALA A 63 2.78 -4.68 18.37
C ALA A 63 2.72 -6.21 18.57
N GLU A 64 2.95 -6.97 17.48
CA GLU A 64 3.04 -8.43 17.52
C GLU A 64 4.49 -8.89 17.43
N PRO A 65 5.13 -9.29 18.53
CA PRO A 65 6.54 -9.72 18.53
C PRO A 65 6.80 -10.97 17.68
N SER A 66 5.79 -11.84 17.50
CA SER A 66 5.89 -13.05 16.68
C SER A 66 5.82 -12.79 15.19
N PHE A 67 5.54 -11.55 14.73
CA PHE A 67 5.61 -11.17 13.32
C PHE A 67 7.05 -11.39 12.83
N PRO A 68 7.30 -12.38 11.95
CA PRO A 68 8.67 -12.78 11.67
C PRO A 68 9.41 -11.74 10.82
N GLY A 69 10.69 -11.53 11.11
CA GLY A 69 11.51 -10.49 10.47
C GLY A 69 11.53 -10.58 8.92
N HIS A 70 11.46 -11.79 8.36
CA HIS A 70 11.41 -11.96 6.91
C HIS A 70 10.09 -11.48 6.28
N ALA A 71 9.00 -11.40 7.04
CA ALA A 71 7.70 -10.91 6.60
C ALA A 71 7.45 -9.42 6.88
N ARG A 72 8.36 -8.75 7.60
CA ARG A 72 8.26 -7.30 7.90
C ARG A 72 8.69 -6.40 6.74
N ARG A 73 9.14 -6.99 5.63
CA ARG A 73 9.71 -6.28 4.47
C ARG A 73 8.69 -5.40 3.76
N HIS A 74 9.14 -4.22 3.30
CA HIS A 74 8.33 -3.24 2.57
C HIS A 74 9.19 -2.21 1.82
N LEU A 75 8.53 -1.37 1.00
CA LEU A 75 9.02 -0.10 0.48
C LEU A 75 8.04 0.99 0.91
N ALA A 76 8.10 1.42 2.16
CA ALA A 76 7.23 2.46 2.69
C ALA A 76 8.01 3.43 3.56
N GLY A 77 7.60 4.70 3.57
CA GLY A 77 8.26 5.73 4.34
C GLY A 77 7.31 6.78 4.90
N TRP A 78 7.61 7.26 6.08
CA TRP A 78 6.85 8.32 6.73
C TRP A 78 7.01 9.63 5.97
N GLY A 79 5.90 10.22 5.54
CA GLY A 79 5.94 11.45 4.74
C GLY A 79 6.38 11.26 3.28
N GLU A 80 6.48 10.02 2.80
CA GLU A 80 6.82 9.72 1.40
C GLU A 80 5.54 9.41 0.60
N GLY A 81 5.41 10.00 -0.59
CA GLY A 81 4.29 9.79 -1.52
C GLY A 81 4.73 9.19 -2.85
N TRP A 82 3.85 9.22 -3.85
CA TRP A 82 4.16 8.79 -5.22
C TRP A 82 5.40 9.50 -5.78
N LEU A 83 5.55 10.80 -5.47
CA LEU A 83 6.71 11.61 -5.86
C LEU A 83 8.03 10.98 -5.42
N HIS A 84 8.06 10.42 -4.21
CA HIS A 84 9.25 9.82 -3.61
C HIS A 84 9.45 8.37 -4.05
N MET A 85 8.36 7.62 -4.26
CA MET A 85 8.43 6.20 -4.60
C MET A 85 8.69 5.93 -6.09
N ALA A 86 8.25 6.82 -6.98
CA ALA A 86 8.45 6.65 -8.42
C ALA A 86 9.94 6.50 -8.81
N PRO A 87 10.88 7.29 -8.29
CA PRO A 87 12.30 7.09 -8.60
C PRO A 87 12.93 5.85 -7.94
N LEU A 88 12.32 5.28 -6.91
CA LEU A 88 12.88 4.15 -6.16
C LEU A 88 12.38 2.78 -6.66
N ILE A 89 11.20 2.73 -7.27
CA ILE A 89 10.51 1.46 -7.50
C ILE A 89 11.23 0.55 -8.50
N ARG A 90 11.86 1.09 -9.53
CA ARG A 90 12.61 0.28 -10.53
C ARG A 90 13.70 -0.53 -9.85
N GLU A 91 14.54 0.12 -9.04
CA GLU A 91 15.60 -0.55 -8.30
C GLU A 91 15.04 -1.56 -7.31
N ALA A 92 14.01 -1.18 -6.55
CA ALA A 92 13.39 -2.04 -5.56
C ALA A 92 12.79 -3.32 -6.19
N VAL A 93 12.05 -3.19 -7.29
CA VAL A 93 11.48 -4.34 -8.02
C VAL A 93 12.57 -5.23 -8.58
N THR A 94 13.61 -4.65 -9.19
CA THR A 94 14.75 -5.40 -9.74
C THR A 94 15.48 -6.18 -8.67
N ALA A 95 15.88 -5.53 -7.57
CA ALA A 95 16.67 -6.13 -6.50
C ALA A 95 15.88 -7.20 -5.73
N GLN A 96 14.60 -6.95 -5.48
CA GLN A 96 13.72 -7.82 -4.71
C GLN A 96 13.00 -8.87 -5.57
N LYS A 97 13.01 -8.70 -6.90
CA LYS A 97 12.27 -9.51 -7.89
C LYS A 97 10.79 -9.61 -7.54
N ALA A 98 10.17 -8.47 -7.24
CA ALA A 98 8.77 -8.43 -6.85
C ALA A 98 7.85 -8.81 -8.01
N ASP A 99 6.84 -9.65 -7.72
CA ASP A 99 5.84 -10.12 -8.68
C ASP A 99 4.51 -9.38 -8.50
N VAL A 100 4.20 -8.94 -7.27
CA VAL A 100 2.97 -8.24 -6.91
C VAL A 100 3.30 -7.04 -6.01
N LEU A 101 2.80 -5.86 -6.36
CA LEU A 101 2.89 -4.65 -5.55
C LEU A 101 1.50 -4.33 -4.97
N LEU A 102 1.43 -4.13 -3.64
CA LEU A 102 0.25 -3.62 -2.94
C LEU A 102 0.56 -2.20 -2.50
N VAL A 103 -0.10 -1.21 -3.11
CA VAL A 103 0.31 0.19 -3.04
C VAL A 103 -0.77 1.06 -2.41
N SER A 104 -0.41 1.78 -1.35
CA SER A 104 -1.26 2.78 -0.67
C SER A 104 -0.51 4.09 -0.58
N LEU A 105 -0.77 5.02 -1.50
CA LEU A 105 -0.09 6.32 -1.64
C LEU A 105 -1.07 7.39 -2.14
N GLY A 106 -0.70 8.66 -1.96
CA GLY A 106 -1.39 9.82 -2.52
C GLY A 106 -1.76 10.88 -1.49
N LEU A 107 -2.10 10.47 -0.26
CA LEU A 107 -2.48 11.43 0.78
C LEU A 107 -1.35 12.42 1.10
N ILE A 108 -0.13 11.93 1.17
CA ILE A 108 1.06 12.74 1.45
C ILE A 108 1.39 13.68 0.28
N ASP A 109 1.26 13.20 -0.96
CA ASP A 109 1.46 14.05 -2.14
C ASP A 109 0.51 15.25 -2.11
N LEU A 110 -0.81 14.99 -1.99
CA LEU A 110 -1.86 15.99 -1.97
C LEU A 110 -1.78 16.93 -0.76
N GLY A 111 -1.33 16.38 0.37
CA GLY A 111 -1.26 17.13 1.62
C GLY A 111 -0.10 18.12 1.70
N PHE A 112 1.02 17.84 1.00
CA PHE A 112 2.28 18.52 1.27
C PHE A 112 3.10 18.91 0.02
N TYR A 113 2.90 18.26 -1.13
CA TYR A 113 3.87 18.36 -2.23
C TYR A 113 3.26 18.77 -3.57
N THR A 114 2.13 18.16 -3.97
CA THR A 114 1.60 18.27 -5.33
C THR A 114 0.08 18.35 -5.33
N ASP A 115 -0.51 18.82 -6.43
CA ASP A 115 -1.93 18.73 -6.69
C ASP A 115 -2.34 17.34 -7.24
N SER A 116 -3.62 17.10 -7.41
CA SER A 116 -4.17 15.84 -7.91
C SER A 116 -3.65 15.47 -9.31
N THR A 117 -3.42 16.45 -10.17
CA THR A 117 -2.93 16.24 -11.53
C THR A 117 -1.48 15.75 -11.52
N GLN A 118 -0.61 16.44 -10.79
CA GLN A 118 0.80 16.04 -10.68
C GLN A 118 0.94 14.71 -9.91
N THR A 119 0.13 14.49 -8.87
CA THR A 119 0.10 13.22 -8.14
C THR A 119 -0.24 12.06 -9.07
N ALA A 120 -1.22 12.23 -9.96
CA ALA A 120 -1.57 11.22 -10.96
C ALA A 120 -0.46 10.96 -11.99
N LEU A 121 0.28 11.99 -12.38
CA LEU A 121 1.46 11.83 -13.24
C LEU A 121 2.56 11.04 -12.54
N ASN A 122 2.81 11.30 -11.26
CA ASN A 122 3.78 10.56 -10.45
C ASN A 122 3.37 9.09 -10.30
N ALA A 123 2.07 8.81 -10.11
CA ALA A 123 1.55 7.44 -10.07
C ALA A 123 1.77 6.71 -11.41
N ARG A 124 1.52 7.37 -12.54
CA ARG A 124 1.80 6.81 -13.87
C ARG A 124 3.29 6.54 -14.09
N GLN A 125 4.15 7.44 -13.64
CA GLN A 125 5.60 7.24 -13.67
C GLN A 125 6.01 6.03 -12.84
N PHE A 126 5.49 5.90 -11.61
CA PHE A 126 5.74 4.73 -10.76
C PHE A 126 5.37 3.42 -11.47
N ILE A 127 4.19 3.36 -12.10
CA ILE A 127 3.74 2.18 -12.84
C ILE A 127 4.71 1.85 -13.99
N ALA A 128 5.13 2.86 -14.76
CA ALA A 128 6.07 2.69 -15.85
C ALA A 128 7.44 2.18 -15.36
N GLU A 129 8.00 2.79 -14.30
CA GLU A 129 9.26 2.38 -13.70
C GLU A 129 9.24 0.96 -13.12
N ALA A 130 8.13 0.57 -12.50
CA ALA A 130 7.95 -0.80 -12.01
C ALA A 130 7.93 -1.82 -13.16
N ARG A 131 7.28 -1.49 -14.27
CA ARG A 131 7.21 -2.35 -15.47
C ARG A 131 8.54 -2.44 -16.22
N GLU A 132 9.35 -1.39 -16.21
CA GLU A 132 10.72 -1.44 -16.73
C GLU A 132 11.59 -2.47 -15.98
N ALA A 133 11.34 -2.65 -14.68
CA ALA A 133 12.04 -3.65 -13.86
C ALA A 133 11.47 -5.06 -14.02
N ASN A 134 10.13 -5.17 -14.11
CA ASN A 134 9.43 -6.43 -14.32
C ASN A 134 8.20 -6.20 -15.22
N PRO A 135 8.26 -6.54 -16.53
CA PRO A 135 7.17 -6.30 -17.46
C PRO A 135 5.90 -7.12 -17.18
N HIS A 136 5.92 -8.01 -16.21
CA HIS A 136 4.79 -8.83 -15.77
C HIS A 136 4.33 -8.50 -14.33
N VAL A 137 4.85 -7.43 -13.73
CA VAL A 137 4.49 -7.07 -12.36
C VAL A 137 3.00 -6.74 -12.26
N ARG A 138 2.34 -7.36 -11.30
CA ARG A 138 0.94 -7.10 -10.96
C ARG A 138 0.88 -6.01 -9.90
N MET A 139 -0.13 -5.16 -9.96
CA MET A 139 -0.29 -4.08 -8.98
C MET A 139 -1.73 -4.01 -8.48
N VAL A 140 -1.90 -3.80 -7.19
CA VAL A 140 -3.16 -3.37 -6.60
C VAL A 140 -2.94 -2.01 -5.97
N LEU A 141 -3.64 -1.00 -6.48
CA LEU A 141 -3.56 0.38 -6.00
C LEU A 141 -4.77 0.67 -5.13
N LEU A 142 -4.54 1.21 -3.93
CA LEU A 142 -5.61 1.69 -3.06
C LEU A 142 -5.79 3.19 -3.31
N PRO A 143 -7.01 3.68 -3.56
CA PRO A 143 -7.28 5.12 -3.61
C PRO A 143 -7.02 5.78 -2.26
N VAL A 144 -6.89 7.11 -2.24
CA VAL A 144 -6.83 7.87 -0.98
C VAL A 144 -8.12 7.62 -0.21
N ILE A 145 -7.97 7.09 1.00
CA ILE A 145 -9.08 6.74 1.90
C ILE A 145 -9.54 7.98 2.70
N PRO A 146 -10.74 7.94 3.33
CA PRO A 146 -11.20 8.99 4.21
C PRO A 146 -10.16 9.37 5.28
N ASN A 147 -10.01 10.67 5.54
CA ASN A 147 -9.05 11.21 6.49
C ASN A 147 -9.60 12.47 7.14
N ILE A 148 -9.09 12.82 8.32
CA ILE A 148 -9.62 13.94 9.13
C ILE A 148 -9.48 15.29 8.43
N ARG A 149 -8.42 15.50 7.65
CA ARG A 149 -8.23 16.77 6.95
C ARG A 149 -9.32 17.01 5.91
N ALA A 150 -9.69 15.98 5.15
CA ALA A 150 -10.76 16.10 4.16
C ALA A 150 -12.14 16.39 4.77
N GLN A 151 -12.36 16.10 6.06
CA GLN A 151 -13.61 16.47 6.74
C GLN A 151 -13.73 17.97 7.01
N SER A 152 -12.63 18.68 7.21
CA SER A 152 -12.61 20.08 7.60
C SER A 152 -12.09 21.02 6.51
N ASP A 153 -11.48 20.51 5.46
CA ASP A 153 -10.84 21.24 4.36
C ASP A 153 -11.48 20.78 3.04
N ALA A 154 -12.57 21.47 2.63
CA ALA A 154 -13.31 21.12 1.42
C ALA A 154 -12.45 21.21 0.12
N PRO A 155 -11.54 22.18 -0.08
CA PRO A 155 -10.59 22.17 -1.17
C PRO A 155 -9.70 20.91 -1.18
N PHE A 156 -9.20 20.49 -0.03
CA PHE A 156 -8.40 19.27 0.08
C PHE A 156 -9.21 17.99 -0.20
N ALA A 157 -10.46 17.94 0.28
CA ALA A 157 -11.38 16.84 -0.04
C ALA A 157 -11.58 16.71 -1.56
N ALA A 158 -11.81 17.84 -2.25
CA ALA A 158 -11.97 17.86 -3.70
C ALA A 158 -10.70 17.40 -4.44
N GLU A 159 -9.50 17.71 -3.94
CA GLU A 159 -8.24 17.20 -4.50
C GLU A 159 -8.10 15.67 -4.29
N CYS A 160 -8.52 15.14 -3.14
CA CYS A 160 -8.54 13.70 -2.90
C CYS A 160 -9.50 12.99 -3.87
N ASP A 161 -10.72 13.50 -4.02
CA ASP A 161 -11.71 12.93 -4.94
C ASP A 161 -11.22 12.97 -6.38
N ARG A 162 -10.71 14.12 -6.83
CA ARG A 162 -10.15 14.28 -8.18
C ARG A 162 -8.95 13.36 -8.43
N PHE A 163 -8.06 13.20 -7.45
CA PHE A 163 -6.95 12.26 -7.59
C PHE A 163 -7.46 10.82 -7.71
N ASN A 164 -8.43 10.42 -6.90
CA ASN A 164 -9.00 9.08 -6.97
C ASN A 164 -9.64 8.78 -8.34
N GLU A 165 -10.32 9.77 -8.95
CA GLU A 165 -10.82 9.67 -10.34
C GLU A 165 -9.68 9.51 -11.35
N LEU A 166 -8.62 10.32 -11.22
CA LEU A 166 -7.45 10.26 -12.11
C LEU A 166 -6.67 8.96 -11.93
N LEU A 167 -6.61 8.42 -10.71
CA LEU A 167 -6.00 7.12 -10.44
C LEU A 167 -6.80 5.98 -11.08
N ALA A 168 -8.12 6.02 -10.96
CA ALA A 168 -9.01 5.06 -11.62
C ALA A 168 -8.83 5.10 -13.15
N LYS A 169 -8.74 6.31 -13.73
CA LYS A 169 -8.45 6.48 -15.14
C LYS A 169 -7.06 5.92 -15.50
N ALA A 170 -6.04 6.17 -14.69
CA ALA A 170 -4.69 5.64 -14.93
C ALA A 170 -4.70 4.10 -14.91
N VAL A 171 -5.43 3.48 -13.99
CA VAL A 171 -5.59 2.02 -13.95
C VAL A 171 -6.28 1.53 -15.23
N ALA A 172 -7.38 2.13 -15.64
CA ALA A 172 -8.11 1.74 -16.85
C ALA A 172 -7.26 1.88 -18.14
N ASP A 173 -6.45 2.95 -18.22
CA ASP A 173 -5.58 3.22 -19.37
C ASP A 173 -4.37 2.26 -19.45
N LEU A 174 -3.87 1.80 -18.30
CA LEU A 174 -2.60 1.08 -18.18
C LEU A 174 -2.76 -0.40 -17.86
N ASP A 175 -3.97 -0.87 -17.52
CA ASP A 175 -4.22 -2.29 -17.27
C ASP A 175 -3.98 -3.11 -18.55
N THR A 176 -3.25 -4.21 -18.40
CA THR A 176 -2.98 -5.14 -19.50
C THR A 176 -3.00 -6.58 -19.00
N ALA A 177 -3.32 -7.51 -19.88
CA ALA A 177 -3.34 -8.94 -19.53
C ALA A 177 -1.96 -9.46 -19.08
N SER A 178 -0.86 -8.90 -19.57
CA SER A 178 0.50 -9.31 -19.23
C SER A 178 1.03 -8.68 -17.93
N ALA A 179 0.52 -7.51 -17.56
CA ALA A 179 0.89 -6.77 -16.34
C ALA A 179 -0.36 -6.11 -15.74
N PRO A 180 -1.26 -6.90 -15.13
CA PRO A 180 -2.54 -6.38 -14.67
C PRO A 180 -2.41 -5.44 -13.48
N ILE A 181 -3.24 -4.38 -13.52
CA ILE A 181 -3.36 -3.40 -12.44
C ILE A 181 -4.81 -3.37 -11.97
N LEU A 182 -5.02 -3.40 -10.67
CA LEU A 182 -6.34 -3.28 -10.05
C LEU A 182 -6.42 -2.01 -9.21
N LEU A 183 -7.59 -1.40 -9.19
CA LEU A 183 -7.95 -0.42 -8.18
C LEU A 183 -8.75 -1.15 -7.09
N ALA A 184 -8.22 -1.18 -5.87
CA ALA A 184 -8.94 -1.71 -4.72
C ALA A 184 -10.08 -0.75 -4.35
N SER A 185 -11.19 -1.30 -3.89
CA SER A 185 -12.28 -0.47 -3.37
C SER A 185 -11.91 0.04 -1.98
N THR A 186 -12.17 1.33 -1.73
CA THR A 186 -12.15 1.85 -0.35
C THR A 186 -13.12 1.03 0.49
N PRO A 187 -12.71 0.54 1.68
CA PRO A 187 -13.63 -0.23 2.52
C PRO A 187 -14.88 0.58 2.86
N PRO A 188 -16.08 0.11 2.52
CA PRO A 188 -17.32 0.91 2.66
C PRO A 188 -17.67 1.25 4.11
N SER A 189 -17.13 0.49 5.06
CA SER A 189 -17.31 0.71 6.50
C SER A 189 -16.12 1.41 7.17
N TYR A 190 -15.20 2.01 6.38
CA TYR A 190 -14.06 2.71 6.95
C TYR A 190 -14.52 4.03 7.58
N ASP A 191 -14.32 4.13 8.90
CA ASP A 191 -14.69 5.29 9.70
C ASP A 191 -13.45 5.83 10.41
N ILE A 192 -13.09 7.08 10.13
CA ILE A 192 -11.87 7.71 10.66
C ILE A 192 -11.86 7.81 12.19
N HIS A 193 -13.02 7.81 12.86
CA HIS A 193 -13.11 7.92 14.31
C HIS A 193 -12.92 6.58 15.04
N THR A 194 -13.20 5.46 14.37
CA THR A 194 -13.08 4.12 14.94
C THR A 194 -11.94 3.30 14.37
N ASP A 195 -11.56 3.59 13.13
CA ASP A 195 -10.54 2.83 12.40
C ASP A 195 -9.15 3.48 12.40
N THR A 196 -9.04 4.71 12.94
CA THR A 196 -7.76 5.40 13.06
C THR A 196 -7.52 5.86 14.49
N TYR A 197 -6.26 6.10 14.84
CA TYR A 197 -5.94 6.65 16.16
C TYR A 197 -5.83 8.19 16.19
N ASP A 198 -5.83 8.84 15.03
CA ASP A 198 -5.69 10.30 14.91
C ASP A 198 -6.51 10.90 13.76
N GLY A 199 -7.44 10.14 13.20
CA GLY A 199 -8.25 10.54 12.05
C GLY A 199 -7.58 10.30 10.69
N THR A 200 -6.37 9.73 10.66
CA THR A 200 -5.60 9.47 9.44
C THR A 200 -4.95 8.10 9.46
N HIS A 201 -4.13 7.81 10.47
CA HIS A 201 -3.35 6.60 10.54
C HIS A 201 -4.19 5.44 11.11
N PRO A 202 -4.21 4.28 10.45
CA PRO A 202 -5.06 3.18 10.85
C PRO A 202 -4.69 2.61 12.22
N GLY A 203 -5.70 2.43 13.06
CA GLY A 203 -5.64 1.57 14.25
C GLY A 203 -5.93 0.11 13.89
N PRO A 204 -6.01 -0.79 14.87
CA PRO A 204 -6.17 -2.23 14.62
C PRO A 204 -7.35 -2.61 13.70
N SER A 205 -8.50 -1.97 13.82
CA SER A 205 -9.66 -2.22 12.94
C SER A 205 -9.43 -1.67 11.52
N GLY A 206 -8.83 -0.49 11.39
CA GLY A 206 -8.46 0.10 10.10
C GLY A 206 -7.43 -0.74 9.35
N GLU A 207 -6.44 -1.27 10.06
CA GLU A 207 -5.44 -2.19 9.48
C GLU A 207 -6.08 -3.42 8.86
N HIS A 208 -7.06 -4.03 9.54
CA HIS A 208 -7.85 -5.16 9.00
C HIS A 208 -8.62 -4.75 7.74
N LYS A 209 -9.26 -3.58 7.75
CA LYS A 209 -10.03 -3.08 6.60
C LYS A 209 -9.15 -2.80 5.37
N LEU A 210 -7.96 -2.23 5.58
CA LEU A 210 -7.01 -2.02 4.47
C LEU A 210 -6.49 -3.35 3.91
N ALA A 211 -6.11 -4.28 4.76
CA ALA A 211 -5.70 -5.62 4.32
C ALA A 211 -6.83 -6.34 3.56
N ALA A 212 -8.08 -6.22 4.05
CA ALA A 212 -9.25 -6.79 3.40
C ALA A 212 -9.50 -6.20 1.99
N ALA A 213 -9.27 -4.90 1.80
CA ALA A 213 -9.44 -4.25 0.50
C ALA A 213 -8.45 -4.83 -0.55
N PHE A 214 -7.19 -4.97 -0.20
CA PHE A 214 -6.18 -5.60 -1.05
C PHE A 214 -6.49 -7.08 -1.32
N ALA A 215 -6.83 -7.84 -0.28
CA ALA A 215 -7.15 -9.26 -0.40
C ALA A 215 -8.38 -9.49 -1.29
N ALA A 216 -9.43 -8.69 -1.14
CA ALA A 216 -10.64 -8.77 -1.96
C ALA A 216 -10.34 -8.51 -3.44
N ALA A 217 -9.55 -7.47 -3.75
CA ALA A 217 -9.18 -7.16 -5.13
C ALA A 217 -8.40 -8.32 -5.77
N MET A 218 -7.39 -8.85 -5.09
CA MET A 218 -6.59 -9.98 -5.59
C MET A 218 -7.43 -11.25 -5.76
N HIS A 219 -8.29 -11.56 -4.80
CA HIS A 219 -9.12 -12.77 -4.85
C HIS A 219 -10.14 -12.71 -5.97
N GLN A 220 -10.86 -11.59 -6.09
CA GLN A 220 -11.93 -11.43 -7.09
C GLN A 220 -11.39 -11.43 -8.52
N ALA A 221 -10.28 -10.73 -8.77
CA ALA A 221 -9.78 -10.54 -10.13
C ALA A 221 -8.76 -11.62 -10.56
N TRP A 222 -7.95 -12.12 -9.65
CA TRP A 222 -6.86 -13.03 -9.98
C TRP A 222 -6.98 -14.40 -9.34
N GLY A 223 -7.97 -14.63 -8.48
CA GLY A 223 -8.08 -15.87 -7.71
C GLY A 223 -6.93 -16.10 -6.72
N LEU A 224 -6.18 -15.03 -6.37
CA LEU A 224 -5.06 -15.12 -5.43
C LEU A 224 -5.54 -14.95 -3.99
N GLY A 225 -5.16 -15.89 -3.14
CA GLY A 225 -5.64 -15.97 -1.77
C GLY A 225 -7.12 -16.34 -1.70
N GLY A 226 -7.65 -16.43 -0.48
CA GLY A 226 -9.06 -16.65 -0.21
C GLY A 226 -9.80 -15.35 0.14
N ARG A 227 -11.04 -15.48 0.59
CA ARG A 227 -11.75 -14.34 1.20
C ARG A 227 -11.06 -13.95 2.50
N TYR A 228 -10.92 -12.63 2.72
CA TYR A 228 -10.32 -12.11 3.94
C TYR A 228 -11.20 -12.48 5.15
N GLN A 229 -10.53 -12.93 6.19
CA GLN A 229 -11.12 -13.19 7.51
C GLN A 229 -10.33 -12.35 8.53
N ALA A 230 -11.04 -11.47 9.26
CA ALA A 230 -10.47 -10.62 10.31
C ALA A 230 -10.19 -11.41 11.59
#